data_97bf9148b16236d3802ec42d176c267a
#
_entry.id   97bf9148b16236d3802ec42d176c267a
#
_cell.length_a   1.000
_cell.length_b   1.000
_cell.length_c   1.000
_cell.angle_alpha   90.00
_cell.angle_beta   90.00
_cell.angle_gamma   90.00
#
_symmetry.space_group_name_H-M   'P 1'
#
loop_
_entity.id
_entity.type
_entity.pdbx_description
1 polymer ?
#
loop_
_entity_poly.entity_id
_entity_poly.type
_entity_poly.pdbx_seq_one_letter_code
_entity_poly.pdbx_strand_id
1 'polypeptide(L)'
;IGIVNSDDFYNGEEVLQEVVKKFLESDYMGVYGDLVYVEQTNTDIVKRYWKSKKYKIDNFLFGWMPPHPTVFLKKEVYEKYGNFRLDMGTSADYEILIRFFYKHKLKMGYIPKILVRMREGGVSNIDVKARIKANKTDKKAWIVNDIIPYFFTIYLKPFRKIKQFFLKCKLTGGNRNEIQENRNFYK
;
A
#
# COMPACT_ATOMS: atom_id res chain seq x y z
N ILE A 1 -3.52 -11.01 10.07
CA ILE A 1 -3.39 -9.71 10.74
C ILE A 1 -3.44 -8.64 9.67
N GLY A 2 -4.40 -7.72 9.78
CA GLY A 2 -4.45 -6.46 9.03
C GLY A 2 -4.31 -5.30 10.00
N ILE A 3 -3.76 -4.18 9.56
CA ILE A 3 -3.57 -2.99 10.38
C ILE A 3 -4.18 -1.80 9.63
N VAL A 4 -5.19 -1.19 10.25
CA VAL A 4 -5.87 0.00 9.75
C VAL A 4 -5.67 1.12 10.77
N ASN A 5 -5.34 2.32 10.32
CA ASN A 5 -5.18 3.47 11.22
C ASN A 5 -6.55 3.87 11.80
N SER A 6 -6.54 4.60 12.89
CA SER A 6 -7.76 4.96 13.64
C SER A 6 -8.77 5.83 12.87
N ASP A 7 -8.28 6.56 11.86
CA ASP A 7 -9.06 7.44 10.99
C ASP A 7 -9.40 6.82 9.62
N ASP A 8 -8.89 5.61 9.34
CA ASP A 8 -9.13 4.87 8.11
C ASP A 8 -10.23 3.82 8.30
N PHE A 9 -10.79 3.31 7.20
CA PHE A 9 -11.85 2.29 7.25
C PHE A 9 -11.86 1.40 6.00
N TYR A 10 -12.45 0.22 6.11
CA TYR A 10 -12.65 -0.68 4.97
C TYR A 10 -13.67 -0.13 3.98
N ASN A 11 -13.47 -0.41 2.69
CA ASN A 11 -14.32 0.08 1.60
C ASN A 11 -15.65 -0.69 1.46
N GLY A 12 -16.09 -1.40 2.47
CA GLY A 12 -17.34 -2.18 2.50
C GLY A 12 -17.23 -3.34 3.46
N GLU A 13 -18.37 -3.91 3.79
CA GLU A 13 -18.49 -5.02 4.74
C GLU A 13 -17.87 -6.32 4.20
N GLU A 14 -17.82 -6.46 2.86
CA GLU A 14 -17.31 -7.65 2.17
C GLU A 14 -15.77 -7.73 2.13
N VAL A 15 -15.04 -6.67 2.53
CA VAL A 15 -13.57 -6.61 2.40
C VAL A 15 -12.89 -7.78 3.10
N LEU A 16 -13.29 -8.11 4.33
CA LEU A 16 -12.68 -9.22 5.05
C LEU A 16 -13.00 -10.58 4.42
N GLN A 17 -14.18 -10.74 3.84
CA GLN A 17 -14.54 -11.96 3.10
C GLN A 17 -13.68 -12.12 1.84
N GLU A 18 -13.45 -11.03 1.08
CA GLU A 18 -12.56 -11.04 -0.08
C GLU A 18 -11.10 -11.38 0.30
N VAL A 19 -10.64 -10.86 1.44
CA VAL A 19 -9.32 -11.18 1.98
C VAL A 19 -9.20 -12.66 2.30
N VAL A 20 -10.18 -13.23 3.03
CA VAL A 20 -10.20 -14.67 3.37
C VAL A 20 -10.28 -15.51 2.10
N LYS A 21 -11.19 -15.19 1.18
CA LYS A 21 -11.31 -15.87 -0.12
C LYS A 21 -9.97 -15.88 -0.86
N LYS A 22 -9.26 -14.75 -0.87
CA LYS A 22 -7.96 -14.68 -1.54
C LYS A 22 -6.90 -15.58 -0.89
N PHE A 23 -6.88 -15.69 0.43
CA PHE A 23 -5.99 -16.62 1.13
C PHE A 23 -6.28 -18.08 0.80
N LEU A 24 -7.54 -18.43 0.53
CA LEU A 24 -7.95 -19.80 0.17
C LEU A 24 -7.60 -20.18 -1.27
N GLU A 25 -7.33 -19.22 -2.16
CA GLU A 25 -6.95 -19.51 -3.56
C GLU A 25 -5.57 -20.15 -3.70
N SER A 26 -4.68 -19.94 -2.74
CA SER A 26 -3.30 -20.44 -2.76
C SER A 26 -2.65 -20.29 -1.39
N ASP A 27 -1.46 -20.85 -1.23
CA ASP A 27 -0.58 -20.75 -0.05
C ASP A 27 0.04 -19.34 0.13
N TYR A 28 -0.76 -18.30 -0.05
CA TYR A 28 -0.30 -16.93 0.18
C TYR A 28 0.07 -16.72 1.65
N MET A 29 1.21 -16.07 1.87
CA MET A 29 1.66 -15.61 3.19
C MET A 29 1.05 -14.27 3.57
N GLY A 30 0.59 -13.54 2.57
CA GLY A 30 -0.16 -12.30 2.71
C GLY A 30 -0.94 -11.95 1.46
N VAL A 31 -1.87 -11.03 1.61
CA VAL A 31 -2.66 -10.48 0.52
C VAL A 31 -2.74 -8.96 0.66
N TYR A 32 -2.97 -8.25 -0.44
CA TYR A 32 -3.12 -6.80 -0.45
C TYR A 32 -4.03 -6.36 -1.59
N GLY A 33 -4.54 -5.15 -1.50
CA GLY A 33 -5.40 -4.57 -2.52
C GLY A 33 -5.08 -3.11 -2.83
N ASP A 34 -6.05 -2.43 -3.39
CA ASP A 34 -5.98 -1.01 -3.73
C ASP A 34 -6.49 -0.15 -2.57
N LEU A 35 -6.15 1.15 -2.59
CA LEU A 35 -6.56 2.13 -1.61
C LEU A 35 -7.03 3.41 -2.31
N VAL A 36 -8.02 4.07 -1.74
CA VAL A 36 -8.37 5.44 -2.11
C VAL A 36 -8.15 6.40 -0.95
N TYR A 37 -7.66 7.59 -1.27
CA TYR A 37 -7.68 8.72 -0.34
C TYR A 37 -9.00 9.46 -0.51
N VAL A 38 -9.67 9.72 0.59
CA VAL A 38 -10.95 10.42 0.63
C VAL A 38 -10.84 11.71 1.43
N GLU A 39 -11.75 12.63 1.21
CA GLU A 39 -11.83 13.86 1.98
C GLU A 39 -12.14 13.57 3.45
N GLN A 40 -11.59 14.38 4.36
CA GLN A 40 -11.68 14.13 5.80
C GLN A 40 -13.13 14.21 6.31
N THR A 41 -13.88 15.19 5.83
CA THR A 41 -15.28 15.47 6.27
C THR A 41 -16.31 14.77 5.40
N ASN A 42 -16.02 14.59 4.10
CA ASN A 42 -16.90 13.89 3.18
C ASN A 42 -16.18 12.72 2.50
N THR A 43 -16.32 11.55 3.09
CA THR A 43 -15.62 10.35 2.64
C THR A 43 -16.11 9.78 1.29
N ASP A 44 -17.19 10.30 0.73
CA ASP A 44 -17.64 9.95 -0.64
C ASP A 44 -16.76 10.62 -1.70
N ILE A 45 -16.06 11.70 -1.35
CA ILE A 45 -15.18 12.43 -2.27
C ILE A 45 -13.81 11.78 -2.31
N VAL A 46 -13.52 11.08 -3.41
CA VAL A 46 -12.19 10.49 -3.65
C VAL A 46 -11.22 11.56 -4.13
N LYS A 47 -10.11 11.75 -3.41
CA LYS A 47 -9.03 12.70 -3.75
C LYS A 47 -7.92 12.05 -4.58
N ARG A 48 -7.62 10.79 -4.35
CA ARG A 48 -6.53 10.07 -5.03
C ARG A 48 -6.77 8.57 -5.01
N TYR A 49 -6.44 7.88 -6.10
CA TYR A 49 -6.52 6.42 -6.19
C TYR A 49 -5.11 5.80 -6.24
N TRP A 50 -4.80 4.95 -5.28
CA TRP A 50 -3.58 4.17 -5.24
C TRP A 50 -3.87 2.74 -5.73
N LYS A 51 -3.71 2.53 -7.05
CA LYS A 51 -3.80 1.22 -7.68
C LYS A 51 -2.50 0.46 -7.48
N SER A 52 -2.55 -0.65 -6.74
CA SER A 52 -1.37 -1.44 -6.35
C SER A 52 -0.78 -2.24 -7.49
N LYS A 53 -1.61 -2.91 -8.30
CA LYS A 53 -1.22 -3.89 -9.33
C LYS A 53 -0.62 -5.16 -8.75
N LYS A 54 -0.43 -6.20 -9.60
CA LYS A 54 0.25 -7.43 -9.21
C LYS A 54 1.68 -7.17 -8.76
N TYR A 55 2.09 -7.87 -7.73
CA TYR A 55 3.45 -7.84 -7.20
C TYR A 55 4.47 -8.39 -8.20
N LYS A 56 5.54 -7.64 -8.40
CA LYS A 56 6.79 -8.06 -9.03
C LYS A 56 7.91 -7.54 -8.15
N ILE A 57 8.83 -8.41 -7.74
CA ILE A 57 9.87 -8.08 -6.76
C ILE A 57 10.70 -6.87 -7.19
N ASP A 58 11.09 -6.80 -8.47
CA ASP A 58 11.92 -5.72 -9.01
C ASP A 58 11.24 -4.35 -8.94
N ASN A 59 9.89 -4.32 -8.86
CA ASN A 59 9.17 -3.07 -8.76
C ASN A 59 9.50 -2.28 -7.48
N PHE A 60 9.93 -2.96 -6.40
CA PHE A 60 10.42 -2.28 -5.19
C PHE A 60 11.64 -1.40 -5.47
N LEU A 61 12.58 -1.88 -6.28
CA LEU A 61 13.75 -1.10 -6.70
C LEU A 61 13.37 0.15 -7.50
N PHE A 62 12.22 0.12 -8.15
CA PHE A 62 11.66 1.27 -8.88
C PHE A 62 10.64 2.07 -8.07
N GLY A 63 10.73 2.01 -6.74
CA GLY A 63 9.90 2.80 -5.82
C GLY A 63 8.43 2.35 -5.70
N TRP A 64 8.10 1.12 -6.13
CA TRP A 64 6.78 0.56 -5.90
C TRP A 64 6.68 -0.05 -4.50
N MET A 65 5.51 0.09 -3.90
CA MET A 65 5.09 -0.64 -2.71
C MET A 65 3.56 -0.73 -2.71
N PRO A 66 2.95 -1.75 -2.11
CA PRO A 66 1.52 -1.74 -1.85
C PRO A 66 1.17 -0.71 -0.78
N PRO A 67 -0.05 -0.17 -0.75
CA PRO A 67 -0.50 0.66 0.37
C PRO A 67 -0.58 -0.20 1.63
N HIS A 68 0.22 0.13 2.64
CA HIS A 68 0.36 -0.66 3.86
C HIS A 68 -1.00 -0.99 4.54
N PRO A 69 -1.98 -0.05 4.65
CA PRO A 69 -3.26 -0.36 5.29
C PRO A 69 -4.09 -1.44 4.59
N THR A 70 -3.76 -1.78 3.32
CA THR A 70 -4.44 -2.85 2.59
C THR A 70 -3.75 -4.21 2.70
N VAL A 71 -2.63 -4.30 3.43
CA VAL A 71 -1.83 -5.52 3.55
C VAL A 71 -2.32 -6.36 4.73
N PHE A 72 -2.71 -7.59 4.44
CA PHE A 72 -3.07 -8.61 5.41
C PHE A 72 -2.04 -9.73 5.35
N LEU A 73 -1.52 -10.13 6.50
CA LEU A 73 -0.47 -11.13 6.64
C LEU A 73 -0.91 -12.24 7.58
N LYS A 74 -0.48 -13.46 7.33
CA LYS A 74 -0.61 -14.54 8.30
C LYS A 74 0.19 -14.21 9.56
N LYS A 75 -0.29 -14.61 10.73
CA LYS A 75 0.36 -14.35 12.02
C LYS A 75 1.78 -14.90 12.06
N GLU A 76 1.98 -16.09 11.50
CA GLU A 76 3.29 -16.74 11.39
C GLU A 76 4.37 -15.91 10.67
N VAL A 77 3.98 -14.97 9.80
CA VAL A 77 4.92 -14.07 9.13
C VAL A 77 5.59 -13.15 10.15
N TYR A 78 4.80 -12.58 11.07
CA TYR A 78 5.31 -11.73 12.14
C TYR A 78 6.15 -12.55 13.15
N GLU A 79 5.69 -13.73 13.48
CA GLU A 79 6.40 -14.64 14.41
C GLU A 79 7.76 -15.05 13.85
N LYS A 80 7.84 -15.33 12.55
CA LYS A 80 9.06 -15.78 11.89
C LYS A 80 10.03 -14.65 11.52
N TYR A 81 9.51 -13.53 11.04
CA TYR A 81 10.33 -12.45 10.45
C TYR A 81 10.34 -11.17 11.27
N GLY A 82 9.63 -11.16 12.41
CA GLY A 82 9.60 -10.05 13.38
C GLY A 82 8.56 -8.98 13.09
N ASN A 83 8.29 -8.19 14.12
CA ASN A 83 7.32 -7.10 14.13
C ASN A 83 7.89 -5.80 13.54
N PHE A 84 7.12 -4.70 13.65
CA PHE A 84 7.56 -3.37 13.27
C PHE A 84 8.79 -2.93 14.05
N ARG A 85 9.73 -2.32 13.37
CA ARG A 85 10.92 -1.74 13.97
C ARG A 85 10.62 -0.34 14.50
N LEU A 86 10.70 -0.19 15.82
CA LEU A 86 10.42 1.10 16.50
C LEU A 86 11.45 2.19 16.15
N ASP A 87 12.68 1.80 15.77
CA ASP A 87 13.75 2.72 15.40
C ASP A 87 13.63 3.29 13.97
N MET A 88 12.58 2.91 13.23
CA MET A 88 12.31 3.38 11.86
C MET A 88 11.36 4.59 11.80
N GLY A 89 10.69 4.95 12.90
CA GLY A 89 9.74 6.06 12.93
C GLY A 89 8.71 5.95 11.79
N THR A 90 8.55 7.02 11.01
CA THR A 90 7.58 7.10 9.92
C THR A 90 7.86 6.18 8.72
N SER A 91 9.00 5.50 8.67
CA SER A 91 9.35 4.55 7.61
C SER A 91 9.23 3.09 8.08
N ALA A 92 8.62 2.82 9.25
CA ALA A 92 8.46 1.47 9.78
C ALA A 92 7.62 0.58 8.86
N ASP A 93 6.55 1.11 8.29
CA ASP A 93 5.71 0.43 7.28
C ASP A 93 6.48 0.14 5.99
N TYR A 94 7.33 1.05 5.57
CA TYR A 94 8.16 0.83 4.38
C TYR A 94 9.21 -0.25 4.64
N GLU A 95 9.85 -0.21 5.81
CA GLU A 95 10.83 -1.22 6.22
C GLU A 95 10.24 -2.62 6.25
N ILE A 96 9.08 -2.80 6.90
CA ILE A 96 8.46 -4.12 7.04
C ILE A 96 8.01 -4.68 5.68
N LEU A 97 7.55 -3.84 4.76
CA LEU A 97 7.20 -4.24 3.40
C LEU A 97 8.44 -4.66 2.60
N ILE A 98 9.58 -3.95 2.72
CA ILE A 98 10.85 -4.36 2.11
C ILE A 98 11.27 -5.71 2.66
N ARG A 99 11.22 -5.91 3.98
CA ARG A 99 11.60 -7.15 4.64
C ARG A 99 10.76 -8.32 4.14
N PHE A 100 9.45 -8.20 4.13
CA PHE A 100 8.56 -9.29 3.77
C PHE A 100 8.49 -9.54 2.27
N PHE A 101 8.31 -8.51 1.47
CA PHE A 101 8.13 -8.67 0.03
C PHE A 101 9.45 -8.82 -0.71
N TYR A 102 10.45 -8.01 -0.40
CA TYR A 102 11.70 -7.98 -1.17
C TYR A 102 12.75 -8.94 -0.61
N LYS A 103 13.09 -8.83 0.70
CA LYS A 103 14.12 -9.67 1.33
C LYS A 103 13.68 -11.14 1.41
N HIS A 104 12.52 -11.39 1.98
CA HIS A 104 12.02 -12.77 2.19
C HIS A 104 11.15 -13.30 1.05
N LYS A 105 10.84 -12.49 0.03
CA LYS A 105 10.13 -12.88 -1.20
C LYS A 105 8.82 -13.64 -0.90
N LEU A 106 8.08 -13.20 0.10
CA LEU A 106 6.84 -13.86 0.51
C LEU A 106 5.87 -13.95 -0.66
N LYS A 107 5.18 -15.08 -0.77
CA LYS A 107 4.13 -15.26 -1.78
C LYS A 107 2.92 -14.42 -1.41
N MET A 108 2.67 -13.38 -2.20
CA MET A 108 1.63 -12.39 -1.95
C MET A 108 0.53 -12.44 -2.99
N GLY A 109 -0.73 -12.45 -2.52
CA GLY A 109 -1.92 -12.36 -3.36
C GLY A 109 -2.35 -10.90 -3.58
N TYR A 110 -2.70 -10.53 -4.82
CA TYR A 110 -3.28 -9.22 -5.12
C TYR A 110 -4.79 -9.33 -5.33
N ILE A 111 -5.54 -8.51 -4.63
CA ILE A 111 -6.99 -8.34 -4.77
C ILE A 111 -7.20 -7.05 -5.58
N PRO A 112 -7.70 -7.12 -6.83
CA PRO A 112 -7.88 -5.94 -7.69
C PRO A 112 -9.14 -5.15 -7.32
N LYS A 113 -9.28 -4.82 -6.03
CA LYS A 113 -10.38 -4.05 -5.44
C LYS A 113 -9.84 -3.02 -4.46
N ILE A 114 -10.58 -1.94 -4.26
CA ILE A 114 -10.32 -0.98 -3.18
C ILE A 114 -10.69 -1.67 -1.87
N LEU A 115 -9.71 -1.86 -0.99
CA LEU A 115 -9.93 -2.47 0.32
C LEU A 115 -10.09 -1.42 1.43
N VAL A 116 -9.37 -0.30 1.32
CA VAL A 116 -9.32 0.73 2.36
C VAL A 116 -9.60 2.11 1.79
N ARG A 117 -10.36 2.90 2.53
CA ARG A 117 -10.54 4.35 2.37
C ARG A 117 -9.74 5.05 3.45
N MET A 118 -8.75 5.81 3.04
CA MET A 118 -7.84 6.56 3.90
C MET A 118 -8.20 8.05 3.86
N ARG A 119 -8.47 8.65 5.02
CA ARG A 119 -8.75 10.10 5.09
C ARG A 119 -7.50 10.92 4.81
N GLU A 120 -7.66 11.99 4.02
CA GLU A 120 -6.60 12.99 3.85
C GLU A 120 -6.53 13.88 5.09
N GLY A 121 -5.32 14.20 5.57
CA GLY A 121 -5.11 15.11 6.70
C GLY A 121 -4.24 14.56 7.82
N GLY A 122 -3.81 13.31 7.73
CA GLY A 122 -2.83 12.75 8.68
C GLY A 122 -1.47 13.47 8.62
N VAL A 123 -0.57 13.10 9.51
CA VAL A 123 0.79 13.67 9.77
C VAL A 123 1.68 13.80 8.51
N SER A 124 1.21 13.36 7.36
CA SER A 124 1.94 13.33 6.07
C SER A 124 1.86 14.63 5.24
N ASN A 125 1.23 15.70 5.73
CA ASN A 125 1.29 17.03 5.09
C ASN A 125 2.61 17.71 5.45
N ILE A 126 3.61 17.54 4.60
CA ILE A 126 5.00 17.56 4.99
C ILE A 126 5.72 18.71 4.32
N ASP A 127 6.32 19.56 5.14
CA ASP A 127 7.41 20.48 4.85
C ASP A 127 8.60 19.78 4.16
N VAL A 128 9.35 20.49 3.35
CA VAL A 128 10.53 20.02 2.59
C VAL A 128 11.56 19.32 3.51
N LYS A 129 11.78 19.84 4.73
CA LYS A 129 12.68 19.25 5.72
C LYS A 129 12.24 17.86 6.15
N ALA A 130 10.94 17.67 6.37
CA ALA A 130 10.39 16.36 6.73
C ALA A 130 10.51 15.36 5.56
N ARG A 131 10.43 15.82 4.31
CA ARG A 131 10.65 14.99 3.11
C ARG A 131 12.10 14.51 3.00
N ILE A 132 13.08 15.39 3.29
CA ILE A 132 14.51 15.00 3.33
C ILE A 132 14.75 13.98 4.43
N LYS A 133 14.17 14.20 5.62
CA LYS A 133 14.23 13.24 6.74
C LYS A 133 13.61 11.90 6.36
N ALA A 134 12.44 11.89 5.72
CA ALA A 134 11.78 10.68 5.25
C ALA A 134 12.65 9.92 4.23
N ASN A 135 13.32 10.60 3.29
CA ASN A 135 14.21 9.95 2.33
C ASN A 135 15.42 9.28 3.01
N LYS A 136 15.96 9.88 4.09
CA LYS A 136 17.05 9.27 4.88
C LYS A 136 16.58 8.00 5.59
N THR A 137 15.40 8.04 6.21
CA THR A 137 14.83 6.85 6.88
C THR A 137 14.39 5.78 5.89
N ASP A 138 13.89 6.17 4.70
CA ASP A 138 13.61 5.23 3.61
C ASP A 138 14.89 4.51 3.13
N LYS A 139 16.03 5.22 3.02
CA LYS A 139 17.32 4.58 2.71
C LYS A 139 17.76 3.64 3.84
N LYS A 140 17.60 4.06 5.11
CA LYS A 140 17.89 3.22 6.27
C LYS A 140 17.07 1.92 6.24
N ALA A 141 15.80 1.97 5.81
CA ALA A 141 14.93 0.81 5.71
C ALA A 141 15.47 -0.30 4.80
N TRP A 142 16.20 0.05 3.74
CA TRP A 142 16.90 -0.92 2.89
C TRP A 142 18.14 -1.49 3.56
N ILE A 143 18.98 -0.60 4.13
CA ILE A 143 20.27 -0.97 4.73
C ILE A 143 20.10 -1.91 5.92
N VAL A 144 19.10 -1.69 6.77
CA VAL A 144 18.82 -2.58 7.93
C VAL A 144 18.31 -3.96 7.52
N ASN A 145 17.95 -4.12 6.25
CA ASN A 145 17.60 -5.40 5.63
C ASN A 145 18.75 -6.01 4.85
N ASP A 146 19.97 -5.49 4.97
CA ASP A 146 21.20 -5.92 4.26
C ASP A 146 21.08 -5.78 2.73
N ILE A 147 20.29 -4.79 2.26
CA ILE A 147 20.06 -4.54 0.86
C ILE A 147 20.54 -3.14 0.50
N ILE A 148 21.36 -3.04 -0.55
CA ILE A 148 21.80 -1.76 -1.11
C ILE A 148 20.84 -1.40 -2.27
N PRO A 149 19.93 -0.41 -2.09
CA PRO A 149 19.05 0.01 -3.16
C PRO A 149 19.84 0.80 -4.23
N TYR A 150 19.33 0.86 -5.46
CA TYR A 150 19.87 1.78 -6.42
C TYR A 150 19.74 3.23 -5.93
N PHE A 151 20.64 4.10 -6.34
CA PHE A 151 20.61 5.51 -5.92
C PHE A 151 19.28 6.20 -6.24
N PHE A 152 18.62 5.82 -7.34
CA PHE A 152 17.34 6.38 -7.78
C PHE A 152 16.11 5.77 -7.09
N THR A 153 16.22 4.60 -6.44
CA THR A 153 15.06 3.85 -5.85
C THR A 153 14.21 4.73 -4.94
N ILE A 154 14.86 5.49 -4.07
CA ILE A 154 14.18 6.36 -3.09
C ILE A 154 13.54 7.56 -3.78
N TYR A 155 14.21 8.13 -4.79
CA TYR A 155 13.72 9.29 -5.52
C TYR A 155 12.55 8.96 -6.46
N LEU A 156 12.46 7.73 -6.98
CA LEU A 156 11.34 7.29 -7.82
C LEU A 156 10.02 7.10 -7.05
N LYS A 157 10.08 6.84 -5.75
CA LYS A 157 8.89 6.65 -4.89
C LYS A 157 7.89 7.84 -4.97
N PRO A 158 8.29 9.12 -4.85
CA PRO A 158 7.38 10.24 -5.01
C PRO A 158 6.84 10.41 -6.45
N PHE A 159 7.62 10.10 -7.49
CA PHE A 159 7.14 10.21 -8.88
C PHE A 159 5.99 9.26 -9.19
N ARG A 160 5.96 8.08 -8.57
CA ARG A 160 4.82 7.16 -8.73
C ARG A 160 3.52 7.69 -8.13
N LYS A 161 3.59 8.58 -7.14
CA LYS A 161 2.41 9.23 -6.56
C LYS A 161 1.71 10.17 -7.56
N ILE A 162 2.45 10.79 -8.49
CA ILE A 162 1.88 11.70 -9.49
C ILE A 162 0.83 11.00 -10.33
N LYS A 163 1.08 9.78 -10.80
CA LYS A 163 0.13 8.99 -11.60
C LYS A 163 -1.18 8.69 -10.86
N GLN A 164 -1.14 8.62 -9.53
CA GLN A 164 -2.32 8.32 -8.70
C GLN A 164 -3.35 9.46 -8.71
N PHE A 165 -2.91 10.72 -8.93
CA PHE A 165 -3.79 11.87 -9.04
C PHE A 165 -4.55 11.88 -10.38
N PHE A 166 -3.91 11.45 -11.46
CA PHE A 166 -4.56 11.35 -12.78
C PHE A 166 -5.60 10.22 -12.83
N LEU A 167 -5.38 9.13 -12.10
CA LEU A 167 -6.35 8.02 -12.01
C LEU A 167 -7.65 8.43 -11.30
N LYS A 168 -7.62 9.44 -10.42
CA LYS A 168 -8.79 10.00 -9.76
C LYS A 168 -9.85 10.47 -10.76
N CYS A 169 -9.46 11.15 -11.83
CA CYS A 169 -10.38 11.77 -12.78
C CYS A 169 -11.36 10.77 -13.43
N LYS A 170 -10.99 9.48 -13.49
CA LYS A 170 -11.84 8.42 -14.05
C LYS A 170 -12.85 7.85 -13.04
N LEU A 171 -12.63 8.03 -11.74
CA LEU A 171 -13.51 7.49 -10.69
C LEU A 171 -14.59 8.49 -10.24
N THR A 172 -14.34 9.79 -10.38
CA THR A 172 -15.28 10.84 -9.96
C THR A 172 -16.34 11.20 -11.02
N GLY A 173 -16.19 10.72 -12.26
CA GLY A 173 -17.11 10.95 -13.36
C GLY A 173 -18.20 9.89 -13.56
N GLY A 174 -18.25 8.86 -12.72
CA GLY A 174 -19.18 7.74 -12.87
C GLY A 174 -19.98 7.47 -11.60
N ASN A 175 -21.26 7.14 -11.80
CA ASN A 175 -22.21 6.68 -10.81
C ASN A 175 -21.64 5.48 -10.01
N ARG A 176 -22.05 5.24 -8.77
CA ARG A 176 -21.61 4.11 -7.90
C ARG A 176 -21.64 2.75 -8.62
N ASN A 177 -22.45 2.58 -9.64
CA ASN A 177 -22.59 1.36 -10.43
C ASN A 177 -21.48 1.17 -11.49
N GLU A 178 -20.82 2.23 -11.99
CA GLU A 178 -19.76 2.13 -13.00
C GLU A 178 -18.41 1.66 -12.45
N ILE A 179 -18.20 1.75 -11.14
CA ILE A 179 -16.99 1.19 -10.49
C ILE A 179 -17.00 -0.34 -10.62
N GLN A 180 -18.15 -0.96 -10.79
CA GLN A 180 -18.29 -2.40 -11.01
C GLN A 180 -18.18 -2.80 -12.50
N GLU A 181 -18.62 -1.96 -13.45
CA GLU A 181 -18.62 -2.29 -14.88
C GLU A 181 -17.24 -2.24 -15.54
N ASN A 182 -16.29 -1.49 -15.00
CA ASN A 182 -14.90 -1.50 -15.50
C ASN A 182 -14.15 -2.85 -15.29
N ARG A 183 -14.83 -3.90 -14.82
CA ARG A 183 -14.30 -5.27 -14.78
C ARG A 183 -14.12 -5.91 -16.17
N ASN A 184 -14.81 -5.43 -17.20
CA ASN A 184 -14.87 -6.10 -18.51
C ASN A 184 -13.84 -5.60 -19.53
N PHE A 185 -13.03 -4.59 -19.21
CA PHE A 185 -12.02 -4.05 -20.15
C PHE A 185 -10.62 -4.67 -20.04
N TYR A 186 -10.43 -5.73 -19.23
CA TYR A 186 -9.14 -6.41 -19.10
C TYR A 186 -9.32 -7.94 -19.11
N LYS A 187 -9.98 -8.45 -20.16
CA LYS A 187 -9.77 -9.82 -20.61
C LYS A 187 -8.60 -9.86 -21.58
#